data_3e7a3a371d6436b049b334e0229b6195
#
_entry.id   3e7a3a371d6436b049b334e0229b6195
#
_cell.length_a   1.000
_cell.length_b   1.000
_cell.length_c   1.000
_cell.angle_alpha   90.00
_cell.angle_beta   90.00
_cell.angle_gamma   90.00
#
_symmetry.space_group_name_H-M   'P 1'
#
loop_
_entity.id
_entity.type
_entity.pdbx_description
1 polymer ?
#
loop_
_entity_poly.entity_id
_entity_poly.type
_entity_poly.pdbx_seq_one_letter_code
_entity_poly.pdbx_strand_id
1 'polypeptide(L)'
;SSAQTSSASKGETVADTIRVVSCYADIITIRHPKEGAPLVASENATVPVVNAGDGGHEHPTQTLADLMTIKELKGSLSDFTIGLCGDLKFGRTVHSLIKALSHYKNVKFVIISPEELRIPSYIKSILDEKNIEYKEVTKLEDVIGELDILYMTRVQKERFFNEQDYIRLKDTYILDLKKLEKSKSDLIVMHPLPRVNEIAIEVDDDPRAKYFDQVQNGRFMRM
;
A
#
# COMPACT_ATOMS: atom_id res chain seq x y z
N SER A 1 9.82 -18.31 10.76
CA SER A 1 11.20 -18.04 11.26
C SER A 1 11.65 -16.65 10.82
N SER A 2 12.52 -16.01 11.58
CA SER A 2 13.14 -14.73 11.24
C SER A 2 14.51 -14.96 10.60
N ALA A 3 14.86 -14.19 9.56
CA ALA A 3 16.18 -14.29 8.93
C ALA A 3 17.35 -14.08 9.93
N GLN A 4 17.12 -13.26 10.97
CA GLN A 4 18.14 -12.99 12.00
C GLN A 4 18.40 -14.17 12.95
N THR A 5 17.46 -15.10 13.08
CA THR A 5 17.52 -16.25 14.01
C THR A 5 17.49 -17.60 13.29
N SER A 6 17.60 -17.60 11.98
CA SER A 6 17.59 -18.82 11.15
C SER A 6 18.95 -19.08 10.51
N SER A 7 19.05 -20.15 9.72
CA SER A 7 20.25 -20.49 8.93
C SER A 7 20.72 -19.38 8.01
N ALA A 8 19.81 -18.44 7.62
CA ALA A 8 20.16 -17.25 6.84
C ALA A 8 21.25 -16.39 7.54
N SER A 9 21.27 -16.36 8.89
CA SER A 9 22.30 -15.66 9.65
C SER A 9 23.70 -16.30 9.51
N LYS A 10 23.77 -17.55 9.04
CA LYS A 10 25.00 -18.29 8.76
C LYS A 10 25.43 -18.19 7.28
N GLY A 11 24.69 -17.42 6.46
CA GLY A 11 24.98 -17.24 5.04
C GLY A 11 24.18 -18.13 4.08
N GLU A 12 23.17 -18.87 4.59
CA GLU A 12 22.29 -19.66 3.72
C GLU A 12 21.51 -18.75 2.76
N THR A 13 21.46 -19.15 1.48
CA THR A 13 20.74 -18.37 0.45
C THR A 13 19.23 -18.55 0.55
N VAL A 14 18.46 -17.60 -0.01
CA VAL A 14 16.99 -17.75 -0.15
C VAL A 14 16.66 -19.02 -0.91
N ALA A 15 17.39 -19.32 -2.00
CA ALA A 15 17.17 -20.51 -2.83
C ALA A 15 17.32 -21.81 -2.03
N ASP A 16 18.39 -21.93 -1.23
CA ASP A 16 18.64 -23.13 -0.43
C ASP A 16 17.62 -23.27 0.71
N THR A 17 17.33 -22.16 1.42
CA THR A 17 16.28 -22.14 2.46
C THR A 17 14.95 -22.64 1.87
N ILE A 18 14.57 -22.17 0.70
CA ILE A 18 13.27 -22.53 0.09
C ILE A 18 13.25 -23.99 -0.36
N ARG A 19 14.34 -24.51 -0.94
CA ARG A 19 14.44 -25.94 -1.29
C ARG A 19 14.26 -26.84 -0.06
N VAL A 20 14.88 -26.47 1.06
CA VAL A 20 14.74 -27.21 2.33
C VAL A 20 13.30 -27.11 2.83
N VAL A 21 12.71 -25.90 2.90
CA VAL A 21 11.35 -25.70 3.42
C VAL A 21 10.31 -26.40 2.54
N SER A 22 10.53 -26.48 1.23
CA SER A 22 9.65 -27.20 0.31
C SER A 22 9.52 -28.72 0.63
N CYS A 23 10.50 -29.28 1.34
CA CYS A 23 10.43 -30.68 1.79
C CYS A 23 9.48 -30.89 2.99
N TYR A 24 9.06 -29.82 3.65
CA TYR A 24 8.29 -29.86 4.90
C TYR A 24 6.97 -29.13 4.85
N ALA A 25 6.61 -28.53 3.70
CA ALA A 25 5.41 -27.70 3.58
C ALA A 25 4.70 -27.92 2.23
N ASP A 26 3.39 -27.79 2.21
CA ASP A 26 2.56 -27.85 0.99
C ASP A 26 2.40 -26.48 0.33
N ILE A 27 2.65 -25.39 1.08
CA ILE A 27 2.64 -23.99 0.63
C ILE A 27 3.60 -23.16 1.47
N ILE A 28 4.29 -22.22 0.84
CA ILE A 28 5.24 -21.33 1.51
C ILE A 28 4.74 -19.89 1.43
N THR A 29 4.66 -19.21 2.58
CA THR A 29 4.44 -17.76 2.61
C THR A 29 5.76 -17.08 3.01
N ILE A 30 6.25 -16.18 2.14
CA ILE A 30 7.50 -15.46 2.36
C ILE A 30 7.26 -13.94 2.47
N ARG A 31 7.79 -13.33 3.54
CA ARG A 31 8.00 -11.89 3.65
C ARG A 31 9.48 -11.63 3.83
N HIS A 32 10.06 -10.80 2.96
CA HIS A 32 11.51 -10.60 2.93
C HIS A 32 11.86 -9.10 2.78
N PRO A 33 12.95 -8.60 3.42
CA PRO A 33 13.37 -7.21 3.29
C PRO A 33 13.98 -6.87 1.93
N LYS A 34 14.51 -7.87 1.18
CA LYS A 34 15.08 -7.67 -0.15
C LYS A 34 14.01 -7.85 -1.22
N GLU A 35 13.98 -6.91 -2.16
CA GLU A 35 13.13 -6.96 -3.35
C GLU A 35 13.48 -8.17 -4.22
N GLY A 36 12.46 -8.79 -4.82
CA GLY A 36 12.62 -9.98 -5.67
C GLY A 36 12.86 -11.31 -4.92
N ALA A 37 13.08 -11.30 -3.59
CA ALA A 37 13.29 -12.54 -2.85
C ALA A 37 12.14 -13.56 -3.00
N PRO A 38 10.84 -13.17 -3.01
CA PRO A 38 9.75 -14.11 -3.28
C PRO A 38 9.78 -14.69 -4.70
N LEU A 39 10.27 -13.94 -5.70
CA LEU A 39 10.45 -14.46 -7.05
C LEU A 39 11.52 -15.55 -7.07
N VAL A 40 12.69 -15.28 -6.50
CA VAL A 40 13.76 -16.28 -6.33
C VAL A 40 13.23 -17.50 -5.56
N ALA A 41 12.42 -17.28 -4.54
CA ALA A 41 11.78 -18.36 -3.80
C ALA A 41 10.87 -19.20 -4.71
N SER A 42 10.02 -18.59 -5.52
CA SER A 42 9.09 -19.30 -6.40
C SER A 42 9.80 -20.12 -7.50
N GLU A 43 10.95 -19.64 -7.98
CA GLU A 43 11.79 -20.33 -8.98
C GLU A 43 12.52 -21.55 -8.40
N ASN A 44 12.69 -21.61 -7.07
CA ASN A 44 13.43 -22.69 -6.39
C ASN A 44 12.54 -23.58 -5.52
N ALA A 45 11.26 -23.25 -5.34
CA ALA A 45 10.31 -24.06 -4.59
C ALA A 45 9.75 -25.20 -5.46
N THR A 46 9.39 -26.30 -4.80
CA THR A 46 8.57 -27.39 -5.40
C THR A 46 7.09 -27.29 -5.03
N VAL A 47 6.72 -26.29 -4.25
CA VAL A 47 5.36 -26.01 -3.76
C VAL A 47 5.01 -24.53 -4.03
N PRO A 48 3.72 -24.15 -4.02
CA PRO A 48 3.30 -22.77 -4.23
C PRO A 48 3.94 -21.79 -3.23
N VAL A 49 4.33 -20.61 -3.71
CA VAL A 49 4.91 -19.53 -2.90
C VAL A 49 4.01 -18.31 -2.93
N VAL A 50 3.64 -17.82 -1.76
CA VAL A 50 2.87 -16.58 -1.56
C VAL A 50 3.79 -15.45 -1.13
N ASN A 51 3.83 -14.38 -1.91
CA ASN A 51 4.53 -13.15 -1.54
C ASN A 51 3.71 -12.36 -0.51
N ALA A 52 4.19 -12.28 0.74
CA ALA A 52 3.60 -11.49 1.82
C ALA A 52 4.28 -10.11 2.01
N GLY A 53 5.03 -9.67 1.01
CA GLY A 53 5.73 -8.39 0.94
C GLY A 53 7.25 -8.53 0.80
N ASP A 54 7.82 -7.85 -0.19
CA ASP A 54 9.25 -7.87 -0.51
C ASP A 54 9.84 -6.45 -0.53
N GLY A 55 10.53 -6.10 0.50
CA GLY A 55 11.22 -4.81 0.62
C GLY A 55 10.27 -3.61 0.42
N GLY A 56 10.64 -2.71 -0.48
CA GLY A 56 9.83 -1.56 -0.93
C GLY A 56 9.02 -1.83 -2.19
N HIS A 57 9.12 -3.03 -2.78
CA HIS A 57 8.63 -3.34 -4.12
C HIS A 57 7.13 -3.70 -4.15
N GLU A 58 6.72 -4.82 -3.54
CA GLU A 58 5.36 -5.34 -3.68
C GLU A 58 4.74 -5.75 -2.33
N HIS A 59 3.40 -5.65 -2.25
CA HIS A 59 2.61 -6.23 -1.16
C HIS A 59 1.30 -6.83 -1.69
N PRO A 60 1.33 -7.93 -2.45
CA PRO A 60 0.17 -8.45 -3.16
C PRO A 60 -1.02 -8.76 -2.25
N THR A 61 -0.78 -9.35 -1.08
CA THR A 61 -1.87 -9.71 -0.15
C THR A 61 -2.57 -8.48 0.45
N GLN A 62 -1.88 -7.34 0.57
CA GLN A 62 -2.50 -6.07 0.96
C GLN A 62 -3.33 -5.53 -0.20
N THR A 63 -2.77 -5.54 -1.41
CA THR A 63 -3.49 -5.08 -2.61
C THR A 63 -4.79 -5.82 -2.82
N LEU A 64 -4.81 -7.14 -2.63
CA LEU A 64 -6.04 -7.93 -2.74
C LEU A 64 -7.07 -7.53 -1.68
N ALA A 65 -6.64 -7.27 -0.44
CA ALA A 65 -7.52 -6.77 0.62
C ALA A 65 -8.08 -5.38 0.28
N ASP A 66 -7.26 -4.51 -0.29
CA ASP A 66 -7.67 -3.16 -0.73
C ASP A 66 -8.71 -3.26 -1.85
N LEU A 67 -8.46 -4.08 -2.88
CA LEU A 67 -9.40 -4.31 -3.98
C LEU A 67 -10.73 -4.91 -3.49
N MET A 68 -10.69 -5.87 -2.58
CA MET A 68 -11.89 -6.44 -1.98
C MET A 68 -12.70 -5.37 -1.25
N THR A 69 -12.06 -4.53 -0.46
CA THR A 69 -12.70 -3.44 0.29
C THR A 69 -13.34 -2.43 -0.66
N ILE A 70 -12.62 -2.02 -1.71
CA ILE A 70 -13.16 -1.10 -2.73
C ILE A 70 -14.38 -1.74 -3.42
N LYS A 71 -14.26 -3.00 -3.85
CA LYS A 71 -15.33 -3.72 -4.52
C LYS A 71 -16.57 -3.87 -3.65
N GLU A 72 -16.41 -4.16 -2.37
CA GLU A 72 -17.50 -4.30 -1.41
C GLU A 72 -18.23 -2.97 -1.19
N LEU A 73 -17.48 -1.88 -0.96
CA LEU A 73 -18.03 -0.59 -0.55
C LEU A 73 -18.48 0.28 -1.72
N LYS A 74 -17.83 0.19 -2.89
CA LYS A 74 -18.18 0.95 -4.10
C LYS A 74 -18.94 0.13 -5.15
N GLY A 75 -19.08 -1.17 -4.96
CA GLY A 75 -19.75 -2.07 -5.91
C GLY A 75 -18.97 -2.37 -7.18
N SER A 76 -17.92 -1.59 -7.50
CA SER A 76 -17.10 -1.71 -8.71
C SER A 76 -15.63 -1.42 -8.39
N LEU A 77 -14.73 -1.91 -9.26
CA LEU A 77 -13.31 -1.52 -9.30
C LEU A 77 -13.03 -0.53 -10.44
N SER A 78 -14.08 0.04 -11.04
CA SER A 78 -14.03 0.99 -12.15
C SER A 78 -14.85 2.24 -11.83
N ASP A 79 -14.63 3.31 -12.60
CA ASP A 79 -15.47 4.52 -12.57
C ASP A 79 -15.42 5.31 -11.26
N PHE A 80 -14.20 5.51 -10.69
CA PHE A 80 -13.99 6.31 -9.50
C PHE A 80 -12.67 7.09 -9.52
N THR A 81 -12.58 8.09 -8.65
CA THR A 81 -11.37 8.87 -8.39
C THR A 81 -10.78 8.46 -7.04
N ILE A 82 -9.53 8.00 -7.05
CA ILE A 82 -8.79 7.62 -5.83
C ILE A 82 -7.67 8.62 -5.53
N GLY A 83 -7.69 9.18 -4.33
CA GLY A 83 -6.60 9.97 -3.77
C GLY A 83 -5.63 9.07 -3.00
N LEU A 84 -4.35 9.13 -3.35
CA LEU A 84 -3.26 8.45 -2.65
C LEU A 84 -2.45 9.50 -1.92
N CYS A 85 -2.43 9.47 -0.57
CA CYS A 85 -1.92 10.56 0.24
C CYS A 85 -0.86 10.11 1.23
N GLY A 86 0.27 10.83 1.27
CA GLY A 86 1.35 10.65 2.23
C GLY A 86 2.70 10.28 1.62
N ASP A 87 3.33 9.20 2.08
CA ASP A 87 4.60 8.70 1.55
C ASP A 87 4.35 7.82 0.32
N LEU A 88 4.44 8.42 -0.85
CA LEU A 88 4.22 7.73 -2.13
C LEU A 88 5.54 7.27 -2.77
N LYS A 89 6.67 7.72 -2.25
CA LYS A 89 8.00 7.33 -2.74
C LYS A 89 8.38 5.92 -2.31
N PHE A 90 8.13 5.60 -1.04
CA PHE A 90 8.49 4.30 -0.44
C PHE A 90 7.27 3.43 -0.13
N GLY A 91 6.08 3.90 -0.47
CA GLY A 91 4.79 3.27 -0.21
C GLY A 91 4.50 2.08 -1.12
N ARG A 92 5.13 0.91 -0.90
CA ARG A 92 4.89 -0.30 -1.70
C ARG A 92 3.41 -0.70 -1.84
N THR A 93 2.59 -0.41 -0.83
CA THR A 93 1.14 -0.67 -0.89
C THR A 93 0.47 0.20 -1.94
N VAL A 94 0.89 1.46 -2.04
CA VAL A 94 0.42 2.40 -3.08
C VAL A 94 0.87 1.94 -4.46
N HIS A 95 2.15 1.57 -4.62
CA HIS A 95 2.68 1.11 -5.90
C HIS A 95 1.94 -0.12 -6.41
N SER A 96 1.74 -1.12 -5.54
CA SER A 96 1.00 -2.33 -5.88
C SER A 96 -0.47 -2.03 -6.19
N LEU A 97 -1.11 -1.12 -5.45
CA LEU A 97 -2.50 -0.74 -5.67
C LEU A 97 -2.68 -0.01 -7.00
N ILE A 98 -1.78 0.93 -7.35
CA ILE A 98 -1.80 1.61 -8.65
C ILE A 98 -1.67 0.58 -9.78
N LYS A 99 -0.68 -0.32 -9.71
CA LYS A 99 -0.49 -1.38 -10.71
C LYS A 99 -1.76 -2.22 -10.87
N ALA A 100 -2.40 -2.63 -9.78
CA ALA A 100 -3.61 -3.42 -9.82
C ALA A 100 -4.79 -2.64 -10.42
N LEU A 101 -5.05 -1.43 -9.93
CA LEU A 101 -6.16 -0.59 -10.41
C LEU A 101 -5.95 -0.11 -11.86
N SER A 102 -4.73 -0.07 -12.36
CA SER A 102 -4.44 0.26 -13.77
C SER A 102 -4.99 -0.74 -14.79
N HIS A 103 -5.53 -1.88 -14.35
CA HIS A 103 -6.21 -2.86 -15.18
C HIS A 103 -7.74 -2.61 -15.29
N TYR A 104 -8.28 -1.67 -14.52
CA TYR A 104 -9.70 -1.36 -14.49
C TYR A 104 -10.01 -0.06 -15.24
N LYS A 105 -11.25 0.07 -15.74
CA LYS A 105 -11.64 1.21 -16.58
C LYS A 105 -11.98 2.44 -15.76
N ASN A 106 -11.66 3.62 -16.32
CA ASN A 106 -12.06 4.92 -15.77
C ASN A 106 -11.68 5.15 -14.32
N VAL A 107 -10.54 4.58 -13.87
CA VAL A 107 -9.96 4.91 -12.58
C VAL A 107 -9.05 6.12 -12.75
N LYS A 108 -9.32 7.18 -11.98
CA LYS A 108 -8.50 8.41 -11.97
C LYS A 108 -7.69 8.47 -10.68
N PHE A 109 -6.43 8.84 -10.79
CA PHE A 109 -5.56 8.95 -9.63
C PHE A 109 -5.27 10.41 -9.27
N VAL A 110 -5.40 10.74 -8.00
CA VAL A 110 -4.92 12.00 -7.42
C VAL A 110 -3.76 11.66 -6.48
N ILE A 111 -2.57 12.07 -6.87
CA ILE A 111 -1.32 11.77 -6.18
C ILE A 111 -1.01 12.93 -5.23
N ILE A 112 -1.13 12.72 -3.92
CA ILE A 112 -1.08 13.78 -2.90
C ILE A 112 0.16 13.56 -2.03
N SER A 113 1.24 14.31 -2.28
CA SER A 113 2.48 14.15 -1.53
C SER A 113 3.34 15.42 -1.57
N PRO A 114 4.22 15.63 -0.57
CA PRO A 114 5.26 16.64 -0.68
C PRO A 114 6.26 16.25 -1.79
N GLU A 115 7.04 17.21 -2.26
CA GLU A 115 7.97 16.98 -3.38
C GLU A 115 8.97 15.85 -3.12
N GLU A 116 9.44 15.73 -1.89
CA GLU A 116 10.43 14.75 -1.46
C GLU A 116 9.89 13.31 -1.42
N LEU A 117 8.57 13.17 -1.30
CA LEU A 117 7.87 11.87 -1.20
C LEU A 117 7.00 11.57 -2.42
N ARG A 118 7.28 12.21 -3.56
CA ARG A 118 6.58 11.96 -4.83
C ARG A 118 6.73 10.52 -5.29
N ILE A 119 5.71 10.10 -5.98
CA ILE A 119 5.66 8.78 -6.63
C ILE A 119 6.83 8.60 -7.60
N PRO A 120 7.49 7.43 -7.63
CA PRO A 120 8.61 7.16 -8.53
C PRO A 120 8.22 7.20 -10.02
N SER A 121 9.18 7.56 -10.87
CA SER A 121 8.98 7.67 -12.32
C SER A 121 8.49 6.38 -12.95
N TYR A 122 8.96 5.21 -12.50
CA TYR A 122 8.54 3.92 -13.06
C TYR A 122 7.04 3.62 -12.83
N ILE A 123 6.44 4.17 -11.76
CA ILE A 123 4.99 4.06 -11.55
C ILE A 123 4.23 5.04 -12.47
N LYS A 124 4.77 6.26 -12.67
CA LYS A 124 4.20 7.21 -13.63
C LYS A 124 4.21 6.64 -15.05
N SER A 125 5.32 6.02 -15.45
CA SER A 125 5.41 5.35 -16.76
C SER A 125 4.30 4.32 -16.98
N ILE A 126 3.91 3.55 -15.95
CA ILE A 126 2.78 2.61 -16.04
C ILE A 126 1.46 3.33 -16.33
N LEU A 127 1.21 4.46 -15.68
CA LEU A 127 0.01 5.25 -15.89
C LEU A 127 0.00 5.90 -17.29
N ASP A 128 1.13 6.45 -17.71
CA ASP A 128 1.32 7.10 -19.01
C ASP A 128 1.15 6.09 -20.16
N GLU A 129 1.80 4.91 -20.08
CA GLU A 129 1.71 3.83 -21.09
C GLU A 129 0.28 3.31 -21.27
N LYS A 130 -0.52 3.33 -20.20
CA LYS A 130 -1.91 2.89 -20.23
C LYS A 130 -2.91 4.03 -20.49
N ASN A 131 -2.42 5.26 -20.69
CA ASN A 131 -3.23 6.47 -20.85
C ASN A 131 -4.24 6.68 -19.70
N ILE A 132 -3.81 6.44 -18.47
CA ILE A 132 -4.64 6.60 -17.28
C ILE A 132 -4.50 8.03 -16.77
N GLU A 133 -5.64 8.68 -16.54
CA GLU A 133 -5.68 10.05 -16.03
C GLU A 133 -5.17 10.12 -14.60
N TYR A 134 -4.17 10.97 -14.35
CA TYR A 134 -3.69 11.27 -13.00
C TYR A 134 -3.24 12.73 -12.88
N LYS A 135 -3.27 13.25 -11.65
CA LYS A 135 -2.69 14.55 -11.31
C LYS A 135 -1.90 14.48 -10.02
N GLU A 136 -0.85 15.29 -9.92
CA GLU A 136 -0.02 15.44 -8.72
C GLU A 136 -0.36 16.76 -8.02
N VAL A 137 -0.61 16.70 -6.71
CA VAL A 137 -0.89 17.86 -5.87
C VAL A 137 -0.16 17.74 -4.54
N THR A 138 0.04 18.86 -3.84
CA THR A 138 0.73 18.89 -2.56
C THR A 138 -0.21 19.07 -1.37
N LYS A 139 -1.48 19.43 -1.59
CA LYS A 139 -2.45 19.70 -0.52
C LYS A 139 -3.69 18.83 -0.68
N LEU A 140 -4.02 18.09 0.38
CA LEU A 140 -5.22 17.24 0.42
C LEU A 140 -6.50 18.10 0.34
N GLU A 141 -6.50 19.24 1.02
CA GLU A 141 -7.67 20.12 1.12
C GLU A 141 -8.16 20.69 -0.21
N ASP A 142 -7.27 20.75 -1.21
CA ASP A 142 -7.60 21.29 -2.53
C ASP A 142 -8.38 20.28 -3.39
N VAL A 143 -8.31 18.99 -3.04
CA VAL A 143 -8.81 17.89 -3.88
C VAL A 143 -9.74 16.91 -3.15
N ILE A 144 -9.86 16.96 -1.84
CA ILE A 144 -10.63 15.98 -1.06
C ILE A 144 -12.11 15.91 -1.49
N GLY A 145 -12.68 17.01 -1.97
CA GLY A 145 -14.08 17.09 -2.42
C GLY A 145 -14.37 16.34 -3.72
N GLU A 146 -13.36 15.98 -4.52
CA GLU A 146 -13.56 15.22 -5.76
C GLU A 146 -13.33 13.72 -5.60
N LEU A 147 -12.74 13.28 -4.47
CA LEU A 147 -12.36 11.91 -4.25
C LEU A 147 -13.56 11.01 -3.91
N ASP A 148 -13.57 9.80 -4.45
CA ASP A 148 -14.47 8.72 -4.06
C ASP A 148 -13.80 7.80 -3.03
N ILE A 149 -12.47 7.71 -3.09
CA ILE A 149 -11.62 6.93 -2.19
C ILE A 149 -10.42 7.78 -1.78
N LEU A 150 -10.11 7.81 -0.49
CA LEU A 150 -8.89 8.39 0.05
C LEU A 150 -8.07 7.28 0.71
N TYR A 151 -6.92 6.97 0.14
CA TYR A 151 -5.97 6.00 0.67
C TYR A 151 -4.83 6.75 1.35
N MET A 152 -4.83 6.74 2.67
CA MET A 152 -3.80 7.38 3.49
C MET A 152 -2.62 6.45 3.75
N THR A 153 -1.41 7.00 3.78
CA THR A 153 -0.20 6.27 4.17
C THR A 153 0.60 7.04 5.19
N ARG A 154 1.28 6.34 6.08
CA ARG A 154 2.20 6.98 7.04
C ARG A 154 3.52 7.37 6.38
N VAL A 155 4.15 8.41 6.88
CA VAL A 155 5.54 8.75 6.57
C VAL A 155 6.45 7.79 7.34
N GLN A 156 7.26 6.99 6.62
CA GLN A 156 8.04 5.89 7.19
C GLN A 156 9.39 6.38 7.71
N LYS A 157 9.54 6.58 9.05
CA LYS A 157 10.79 7.03 9.69
C LYS A 157 12.01 6.20 9.27
N GLU A 158 11.82 4.90 9.15
CA GLU A 158 12.85 3.92 8.79
C GLU A 158 13.44 4.07 7.38
N ARG A 159 12.88 4.96 6.56
CA ARG A 159 13.32 5.24 5.18
C ARG A 159 14.12 6.54 5.03
N PHE A 160 14.18 7.34 6.08
CA PHE A 160 14.90 8.61 6.04
C PHE A 160 16.34 8.44 6.53
N PHE A 161 17.30 8.95 5.76
CA PHE A 161 18.70 9.04 6.18
C PHE A 161 18.93 10.17 7.20
N ASN A 162 18.09 11.22 7.15
CA ASN A 162 18.16 12.37 8.03
C ASN A 162 16.88 12.47 8.87
N GLU A 163 17.03 12.43 10.19
CA GLU A 163 15.91 12.55 11.13
C GLU A 163 15.19 13.91 11.04
N GLN A 164 15.89 14.97 10.67
CA GLN A 164 15.29 16.30 10.50
C GLN A 164 14.27 16.33 9.35
N ASP A 165 14.56 15.65 8.24
CA ASP A 165 13.63 15.54 7.11
C ASP A 165 12.37 14.77 7.51
N TYR A 166 12.52 13.70 8.28
CA TYR A 166 11.38 12.97 8.83
C TYR A 166 10.52 13.85 9.73
N ILE A 167 11.15 14.57 10.69
CA ILE A 167 10.42 15.47 11.62
C ILE A 167 9.64 16.53 10.86
N ARG A 168 10.20 17.10 9.78
CA ARG A 168 9.55 18.09 8.94
C ARG A 168 8.34 17.54 8.18
N LEU A 169 8.39 16.28 7.75
CA LEU A 169 7.41 15.68 6.84
C LEU A 169 6.37 14.80 7.54
N LYS A 170 6.65 14.27 8.73
CA LYS A 170 5.79 13.31 9.43
C LYS A 170 4.36 13.80 9.70
N ASP A 171 4.19 15.11 9.90
CA ASP A 171 2.91 15.73 10.23
C ASP A 171 2.31 16.54 9.05
N THR A 172 2.83 16.35 7.83
CA THR A 172 2.40 17.10 6.64
C THR A 172 0.94 16.79 6.30
N TYR A 173 0.52 15.55 6.47
CA TYR A 173 -0.85 15.12 6.17
C TYR A 173 -1.46 14.45 7.40
N ILE A 174 -2.30 15.19 8.11
CA ILE A 174 -3.15 14.66 9.18
C ILE A 174 -4.59 14.80 8.72
N LEU A 175 -5.27 13.67 8.54
CA LEU A 175 -6.70 13.66 8.25
C LEU A 175 -7.46 13.85 9.56
N ASP A 176 -8.28 14.88 9.63
CA ASP A 176 -9.16 15.22 10.73
C ASP A 176 -10.62 15.39 10.26
N LEU A 177 -11.57 15.52 11.17
CA LEU A 177 -12.97 15.72 10.86
C LEU A 177 -13.21 17.00 10.04
N LYS A 178 -12.46 18.08 10.30
CA LYS A 178 -12.59 19.36 9.57
C LYS A 178 -12.25 19.21 8.09
N LYS A 179 -11.25 18.39 7.75
CA LYS A 179 -10.93 18.10 6.34
C LYS A 179 -12.02 17.23 5.72
N LEU A 180 -12.55 16.27 6.45
CA LEU A 180 -13.64 15.41 6.00
C LEU A 180 -14.94 16.18 5.73
N GLU A 181 -15.21 17.31 6.38
CA GLU A 181 -16.37 18.16 6.05
C GLU A 181 -16.43 18.58 4.59
N LYS A 182 -15.29 18.73 3.93
CA LYS A 182 -15.17 19.12 2.53
C LYS A 182 -15.26 17.95 1.54
N SER A 183 -15.28 16.71 2.04
CA SER A 183 -15.33 15.52 1.20
C SER A 183 -16.76 15.15 0.80
N LYS A 184 -16.88 14.22 -0.15
CA LYS A 184 -18.16 13.58 -0.46
C LYS A 184 -18.68 12.80 0.75
N SER A 185 -19.99 12.71 0.90
CA SER A 185 -20.64 11.95 1.98
C SER A 185 -20.40 10.43 1.87
N ASP A 186 -20.16 9.94 0.66
CA ASP A 186 -19.87 8.54 0.34
C ASP A 186 -18.38 8.26 0.12
N LEU A 187 -17.49 9.21 0.45
CA LEU A 187 -16.04 8.97 0.47
C LEU A 187 -15.74 7.75 1.34
N ILE A 188 -14.83 6.89 0.91
CA ILE A 188 -14.24 5.87 1.77
C ILE A 188 -12.78 6.21 2.08
N VAL A 189 -12.43 6.18 3.38
CA VAL A 189 -11.07 6.41 3.85
C VAL A 189 -10.44 5.06 4.17
N MET A 190 -9.33 4.77 3.51
CA MET A 190 -8.57 3.53 3.65
C MET A 190 -7.16 3.80 4.17
N HIS A 191 -6.58 2.83 4.86
CA HIS A 191 -5.21 2.88 5.37
C HIS A 191 -4.67 1.46 5.59
N PRO A 192 -3.47 1.12 5.13
CA PRO A 192 -2.93 -0.25 5.25
C PRO A 192 -2.54 -0.64 6.69
N LEU A 193 -2.60 0.31 7.63
CA LEU A 193 -2.17 0.18 9.02
C LEU A 193 -0.75 -0.43 9.18
N PRO A 194 -0.04 -0.24 10.28
CA PRO A 194 -0.43 0.63 11.40
C PRO A 194 -0.32 2.12 11.08
N ARG A 195 -1.23 2.91 11.60
CA ARG A 195 -1.11 4.38 11.60
C ARG A 195 -0.34 4.89 12.82
N VAL A 196 0.16 6.12 12.74
CA VAL A 196 0.76 6.84 13.86
C VAL A 196 -0.09 8.06 14.19
N ASN A 197 -0.02 9.13 13.37
CA ASN A 197 -0.74 10.38 13.56
C ASN A 197 -1.39 10.92 12.27
N GLU A 198 -1.19 10.26 11.14
CA GLU A 198 -1.69 10.69 9.83
C GLU A 198 -3.21 10.62 9.69
N ILE A 199 -3.89 9.94 10.63
CA ILE A 199 -5.35 9.99 10.79
C ILE A 199 -5.64 10.25 12.27
N ALA A 200 -6.34 11.33 12.57
CA ALA A 200 -6.76 11.67 13.93
C ALA A 200 -7.71 10.61 14.48
N ILE A 201 -7.64 10.35 15.80
CA ILE A 201 -8.43 9.29 16.47
C ILE A 201 -9.93 9.54 16.33
N GLU A 202 -10.35 10.79 16.35
CA GLU A 202 -11.75 11.21 16.20
C GLU A 202 -12.39 10.80 14.85
N VAL A 203 -11.57 10.50 13.84
CA VAL A 203 -12.03 10.01 12.53
C VAL A 203 -12.52 8.56 12.62
N ASP A 204 -12.13 7.80 13.64
CA ASP A 204 -12.52 6.39 13.78
C ASP A 204 -14.02 6.18 13.86
N ASP A 205 -14.75 7.15 14.42
CA ASP A 205 -16.22 7.11 14.57
C ASP A 205 -16.95 7.67 13.32
N ASP A 206 -16.23 8.22 12.34
CA ASP A 206 -16.84 8.72 11.12
C ASP A 206 -17.21 7.54 10.18
N PRO A 207 -18.44 7.51 9.63
CA PRO A 207 -18.91 6.42 8.77
C PRO A 207 -18.08 6.21 7.49
N ARG A 208 -17.29 7.20 7.09
CA ARG A 208 -16.34 7.13 5.96
C ARG A 208 -15.04 6.40 6.31
N ALA A 209 -14.71 6.23 7.60
CA ALA A 209 -13.52 5.49 8.05
C ALA A 209 -13.69 3.99 7.79
N LYS A 210 -12.97 3.44 6.81
CA LYS A 210 -13.10 2.05 6.35
C LYS A 210 -11.82 1.21 6.51
N TYR A 211 -10.81 1.74 7.15
CA TYR A 211 -9.54 1.04 7.34
C TYR A 211 -9.64 -0.15 8.31
N PHE A 212 -10.61 -0.21 9.21
CA PHE A 212 -10.85 -1.41 10.02
C PHE A 212 -11.63 -2.48 9.25
N ASP A 213 -12.59 -2.09 8.40
CA ASP A 213 -13.25 -3.00 7.46
C ASP A 213 -12.21 -3.60 6.49
N GLN A 214 -11.27 -2.77 6.02
CA GLN A 214 -10.12 -3.20 5.19
C GLN A 214 -9.25 -4.26 5.90
N VAL A 215 -9.00 -4.13 7.21
CA VAL A 215 -8.29 -5.17 7.98
C VAL A 215 -9.07 -6.47 8.01
N GLN A 216 -10.38 -6.41 8.23
CA GLN A 216 -11.25 -7.59 8.23
C GLN A 216 -11.25 -8.26 6.85
N ASN A 217 -11.33 -7.50 5.77
CA ASN A 217 -11.21 -8.00 4.40
C ASN A 217 -9.84 -8.63 4.15
N GLY A 218 -8.78 -8.10 4.77
CA GLY A 218 -7.46 -8.71 4.76
C GLY A 218 -7.43 -10.12 5.37
N ARG A 219 -8.30 -10.42 6.33
CA ARG A 219 -8.48 -11.78 6.85
C ARG A 219 -9.15 -12.68 5.81
N PHE A 220 -10.26 -12.26 5.23
CA PHE A 220 -11.00 -13.05 4.25
C PHE A 220 -10.16 -13.35 3.00
N MET A 221 -9.40 -12.37 2.52
CA MET A 221 -8.53 -12.56 1.36
C MET A 221 -7.38 -13.56 1.58
N ARG A 222 -7.02 -13.85 2.84
CA ARG A 222 -5.96 -14.83 3.17
C ARG A 222 -6.51 -16.22 3.47
N MET A 223 -7.82 -16.37 3.60
CA MET A 223 -8.52 -17.66 3.76
C MET A 223 -8.82 -18.31 2.43
#